data_403575e6a44a5d88aa6a48c8d229b897
#
_entry.id   403575e6a44a5d88aa6a48c8d229b897
#
_cell.length_a   1.000
_cell.length_b   1.000
_cell.length_c   1.000
_cell.angle_alpha   90.00
_cell.angle_beta   90.00
_cell.angle_gamma   90.00
#
_symmetry.space_group_name_H-M   'P 1'
#
loop_
_entity.id
_entity.type
_entity.pdbx_description
1 polymer ?
#
loop_
_entity_poly.entity_id
_entity_poly.type
_entity_poly.pdbx_seq_one_letter_code
_entity_poly.pdbx_strand_id
1 'polypeptide(L)'
;QILSKLNGGKVKQSKHREFGLANIKKKKDSVLTKDFFKNKKSIKVWMSHADQVSKLPKNFRMIASSQNSKFAIIENKINNFYGVQFHPEVTHTENGKILIRNFIFSICGVKKNWSSKDQKLKLIKDVRDKVGNNKVICALSGGVDSSVVAQLLNKAIGKKLHCIFVNTGLLRMNEEIPVSYTHLTLPTRS
;
A
#
# COMPACT_ATOMS: atom_id res chain seq x y z
N GLN A 1 13.53 -12.18 -5.09
CA GLN A 1 13.78 -13.63 -5.30
C GLN A 1 13.06 -14.12 -6.55
N ILE A 2 11.71 -14.03 -6.62
CA ILE A 2 10.90 -14.50 -7.76
C ILE A 2 11.36 -13.85 -9.07
N LEU A 3 11.53 -12.51 -9.10
CA LEU A 3 12.05 -11.80 -10.26
C LEU A 3 13.37 -12.39 -10.76
N SER A 4 14.31 -12.67 -9.85
CA SER A 4 15.60 -13.26 -10.20
C SER A 4 15.44 -14.68 -10.75
N LYS A 5 14.62 -15.52 -10.11
CA LYS A 5 14.37 -16.91 -10.54
C LYS A 5 13.75 -16.98 -11.93
N LEU A 6 12.74 -16.18 -12.20
CA LEU A 6 12.04 -16.13 -13.51
C LEU A 6 12.94 -15.64 -14.65
N ASN A 7 13.98 -14.86 -14.36
CA ASN A 7 14.94 -14.38 -15.35
C ASN A 7 16.22 -15.23 -15.45
N GLY A 8 16.24 -16.46 -14.89
CA GLY A 8 17.36 -17.38 -14.99
C GLY A 8 18.46 -17.21 -13.92
N GLY A 9 18.20 -16.43 -12.88
CA GLY A 9 19.02 -16.37 -11.68
C GLY A 9 18.82 -17.59 -10.77
N LYS A 10 19.65 -17.67 -9.72
CA LYS A 10 19.54 -18.74 -8.71
C LYS A 10 19.15 -18.15 -7.35
N VAL A 11 18.21 -18.79 -6.69
CA VAL A 11 17.81 -18.51 -5.31
C VAL A 11 18.15 -19.72 -4.47
N LYS A 12 18.63 -19.49 -3.27
CA LYS A 12 18.95 -20.55 -2.30
C LYS A 12 18.53 -20.10 -0.90
N GLN A 13 18.30 -21.05 -0.04
CA GLN A 13 18.10 -20.80 1.38
C GLN A 13 19.35 -20.13 1.96
N SER A 14 19.17 -19.08 2.73
CA SER A 14 20.26 -18.40 3.41
C SER A 14 20.69 -19.21 4.64
N LYS A 15 22.01 -19.31 4.85
CA LYS A 15 22.55 -19.86 6.10
C LYS A 15 22.21 -18.96 7.30
N HIS A 16 22.12 -17.66 7.06
CA HIS A 16 21.74 -16.65 8.04
C HIS A 16 20.47 -15.96 7.58
N ARG A 17 19.36 -16.31 8.20
CA ARG A 17 18.06 -15.67 7.97
C ARG A 17 18.15 -14.22 8.45
N GLU A 18 17.60 -13.28 7.69
CA GLU A 18 17.56 -11.87 8.07
C GLU A 18 16.11 -11.48 8.40
N PHE A 19 15.84 -11.29 9.68
CA PHE A 19 14.58 -10.74 10.20
C PHE A 19 14.90 -9.54 11.10
N GLY A 20 14.33 -8.38 10.78
CA GLY A 20 14.55 -7.15 11.50
C GLY A 20 15.50 -6.17 10.80
N LEU A 21 16.16 -5.32 11.58
CA LEU A 21 17.04 -4.26 11.07
C LEU A 21 18.34 -4.82 10.52
N ALA A 22 18.69 -4.43 9.29
CA ALA A 22 19.96 -4.74 8.66
C ALA A 22 20.53 -3.48 7.99
N ASN A 23 21.86 -3.41 7.85
CA ASN A 23 22.53 -2.35 7.13
C ASN A 23 22.78 -2.78 5.69
N ILE A 24 22.36 -1.99 4.73
CA ILE A 24 22.74 -2.18 3.33
C ILE A 24 23.78 -1.15 2.90
N LYS A 25 24.78 -1.61 2.16
CA LYS A 25 25.87 -0.79 1.63
C LYS A 25 25.65 -0.51 0.15
N LYS A 26 25.71 0.75 -0.24
CA LYS A 26 25.69 1.18 -1.64
C LYS A 26 26.89 0.63 -2.39
N LYS A 27 26.68 0.09 -3.59
CA LYS A 27 27.72 -0.44 -4.47
C LYS A 27 27.80 0.29 -5.80
N LYS A 28 26.65 0.66 -6.36
CA LYS A 28 26.54 1.38 -7.63
C LYS A 28 25.41 2.40 -7.59
N ASP A 29 25.48 3.40 -8.45
CA ASP A 29 24.40 4.35 -8.65
C ASP A 29 23.28 3.76 -9.49
N SER A 30 22.05 4.14 -9.14
CA SER A 30 20.83 3.76 -9.83
C SER A 30 19.80 4.87 -9.72
N VAL A 31 18.95 5.02 -10.73
CA VAL A 31 17.78 5.91 -10.68
C VAL A 31 16.88 5.54 -9.50
N LEU A 32 16.71 4.24 -9.22
CA LEU A 32 15.94 3.76 -8.09
C LEU A 32 16.47 4.30 -6.75
N THR A 33 17.79 4.39 -6.59
CA THR A 33 18.43 4.77 -5.32
C THR A 33 18.86 6.24 -5.26
N LYS A 34 18.41 7.08 -6.21
CA LYS A 34 18.66 8.53 -6.16
C LYS A 34 18.15 9.09 -4.83
N ASP A 35 19.00 9.81 -4.12
CA ASP A 35 18.72 10.42 -2.81
C ASP A 35 18.32 9.43 -1.68
N PHE A 36 18.22 8.13 -1.97
CA PHE A 36 17.86 7.11 -0.98
C PHE A 36 18.90 6.99 0.12
N PHE A 37 20.18 6.98 -0.25
CA PHE A 37 21.29 6.91 0.70
C PHE A 37 21.66 8.25 1.36
N LYS A 38 21.16 9.40 0.87
CA LYS A 38 21.46 10.75 1.39
C LYS A 38 22.98 10.95 1.69
N ASN A 39 23.83 10.64 0.71
CA ASN A 39 25.29 10.72 0.81
C ASN A 39 25.94 9.77 1.84
N LYS A 40 25.16 8.91 2.50
CA LYS A 40 25.71 7.85 3.36
C LYS A 40 26.19 6.67 2.52
N LYS A 41 27.26 6.00 2.98
CA LYS A 41 27.72 4.74 2.37
C LYS A 41 26.81 3.55 2.69
N SER A 42 26.04 3.62 3.79
CA SER A 42 25.07 2.59 4.21
C SER A 42 23.88 3.20 4.94
N ILE A 43 22.76 2.49 4.90
CA ILE A 43 21.53 2.86 5.62
C ILE A 43 20.88 1.61 6.22
N LYS A 44 20.01 1.83 7.22
CA LYS A 44 19.22 0.77 7.88
C LYS A 44 17.96 0.49 7.09
N VAL A 45 17.67 -0.80 6.91
CA VAL A 45 16.46 -1.30 6.25
C VAL A 45 15.86 -2.45 7.04
N TRP A 46 14.59 -2.73 6.84
CA TRP A 46 13.90 -3.86 7.47
C TRP A 46 13.91 -5.07 6.54
N MET A 47 14.55 -6.15 6.99
CA MET A 47 14.59 -7.44 6.29
C MET A 47 13.57 -8.40 6.87
N SER A 48 13.01 -9.27 6.01
CA SER A 48 12.14 -10.38 6.41
C SER A 48 12.24 -11.49 5.37
N HIS A 49 13.32 -12.26 5.45
CA HIS A 49 13.54 -13.35 4.49
C HIS A 49 14.41 -14.48 5.03
N ALA A 50 14.12 -15.70 4.57
CA ALA A 50 14.92 -16.90 4.78
C ALA A 50 15.75 -17.27 3.55
N ASP A 51 15.30 -16.87 2.35
CA ASP A 51 15.94 -17.17 1.08
C ASP A 51 16.65 -15.93 0.51
N GLN A 52 17.67 -16.14 -0.30
CA GLN A 52 18.40 -15.07 -0.96
C GLN A 52 18.76 -15.42 -2.40
N VAL A 53 18.94 -14.38 -3.22
CA VAL A 53 19.53 -14.54 -4.56
C VAL A 53 20.99 -14.93 -4.40
N SER A 54 21.37 -16.05 -4.98
CA SER A 54 22.76 -16.55 -4.94
C SER A 54 23.53 -16.28 -6.23
N LYS A 55 22.81 -16.19 -7.37
CA LYS A 55 23.36 -15.82 -8.67
C LYS A 55 22.40 -14.90 -9.39
N LEU A 56 22.90 -13.76 -9.86
CA LEU A 56 22.11 -12.83 -10.67
C LEU A 56 21.79 -13.42 -12.03
N PRO A 57 20.61 -13.08 -12.59
CA PRO A 57 20.30 -13.36 -13.98
C PRO A 57 21.19 -12.53 -14.93
N LYS A 58 21.22 -12.94 -16.21
CA LYS A 58 21.89 -12.16 -17.26
C LYS A 58 21.31 -10.74 -17.31
N ASN A 59 22.15 -9.75 -17.56
CA ASN A 59 21.80 -8.32 -17.64
C ASN A 59 21.33 -7.66 -16.33
N PHE A 60 21.31 -8.39 -15.21
CA PHE A 60 21.09 -7.79 -13.89
C PHE A 60 22.42 -7.37 -13.27
N ARG A 61 22.38 -6.26 -12.55
CA ARG A 61 23.52 -5.79 -11.76
C ARG A 61 23.13 -5.52 -10.31
N MET A 62 24.09 -5.68 -9.43
CA MET A 62 23.98 -5.36 -8.02
C MET A 62 24.10 -3.87 -7.78
N ILE A 63 23.18 -3.28 -7.02
CA ILE A 63 23.17 -1.87 -6.62
C ILE A 63 23.55 -1.71 -5.15
N ALA A 64 23.07 -2.61 -4.28
CA ALA A 64 23.42 -2.63 -2.87
C ALA A 64 23.50 -4.05 -2.33
N SER A 65 24.24 -4.23 -1.21
CA SER A 65 24.37 -5.51 -0.50
C SER A 65 24.19 -5.31 1.00
N SER A 66 23.68 -6.31 1.73
CA SER A 66 23.81 -6.43 3.18
C SER A 66 24.98 -7.35 3.55
N GLN A 67 25.18 -7.56 4.85
CA GLN A 67 26.18 -8.51 5.33
C GLN A 67 25.86 -9.94 4.91
N ASN A 68 24.58 -10.33 5.00
CA ASN A 68 24.13 -11.70 4.75
C ASN A 68 23.47 -11.86 3.38
N SER A 69 23.09 -10.78 2.71
CA SER A 69 22.51 -10.81 1.36
C SER A 69 23.35 -9.99 0.39
N LYS A 70 24.08 -10.71 -0.48
CA LYS A 70 24.93 -10.10 -1.52
C LYS A 70 24.13 -9.19 -2.46
N PHE A 71 22.86 -9.47 -2.71
CA PHE A 71 22.01 -8.81 -3.70
C PHE A 71 20.79 -8.18 -3.04
N ALA A 72 21.01 -7.20 -2.14
CA ALA A 72 19.93 -6.51 -1.44
C ALA A 72 19.12 -5.59 -2.35
N ILE A 73 19.77 -4.97 -3.36
CA ILE A 73 19.12 -4.22 -4.45
C ILE A 73 19.74 -4.66 -5.78
N ILE A 74 18.91 -5.01 -6.74
CA ILE A 74 19.29 -5.41 -8.09
C ILE A 74 18.48 -4.65 -9.13
N GLU A 75 19.07 -4.45 -10.32
CA GLU A 75 18.36 -3.86 -11.45
C GLU A 75 18.76 -4.49 -12.78
N ASN A 76 17.84 -4.50 -13.72
CA ASN A 76 18.05 -4.70 -15.15
C ASN A 76 17.49 -3.48 -15.88
N LYS A 77 18.38 -2.59 -16.34
CA LYS A 77 17.96 -1.34 -17.01
C LYS A 77 17.31 -1.57 -18.37
N ILE A 78 17.67 -2.65 -19.07
CA ILE A 78 17.15 -2.95 -20.39
C ILE A 78 15.65 -3.21 -20.32
N ASN A 79 15.23 -3.98 -19.32
CA ASN A 79 13.83 -4.38 -19.14
C ASN A 79 13.11 -3.57 -18.05
N ASN A 80 13.74 -2.54 -17.50
CA ASN A 80 13.22 -1.75 -16.37
C ASN A 80 12.80 -2.59 -15.17
N PHE A 81 13.55 -3.66 -14.87
CA PHE A 81 13.32 -4.51 -13.72
C PHE A 81 14.17 -4.08 -12.54
N TYR A 82 13.50 -3.89 -11.40
CA TYR A 82 14.13 -3.51 -10.14
C TYR A 82 13.66 -4.45 -9.04
N GLY A 83 14.58 -4.93 -8.23
CA GLY A 83 14.27 -5.83 -7.12
C GLY A 83 14.97 -5.38 -5.84
N VAL A 84 14.23 -5.43 -4.73
CA VAL A 84 14.74 -5.20 -3.39
C VAL A 84 14.46 -6.42 -2.52
N GLN A 85 15.36 -6.72 -1.58
CA GLN A 85 15.25 -7.85 -0.66
C GLN A 85 14.57 -7.45 0.66
N PHE A 86 14.53 -6.17 0.96
CA PHE A 86 13.96 -5.57 2.17
C PHE A 86 12.59 -4.93 1.89
N HIS A 87 11.91 -4.51 2.94
CA HIS A 87 10.61 -3.85 2.90
C HIS A 87 10.77 -2.31 2.89
N PRO A 88 10.66 -1.64 1.74
CA PRO A 88 10.79 -0.18 1.67
C PRO A 88 9.55 0.55 2.21
N GLU A 89 8.41 -0.12 2.31
CA GLU A 89 7.12 0.44 2.74
C GLU A 89 7.01 0.65 4.25
N VAL A 90 7.77 -0.10 5.05
CA VAL A 90 7.68 -0.04 6.51
C VAL A 90 8.47 1.13 7.10
N THR A 91 8.02 1.64 8.24
CA THR A 91 8.62 2.80 8.92
C THR A 91 10.06 2.57 9.39
N HIS A 92 10.45 1.30 9.61
CA HIS A 92 11.78 0.89 10.03
C HIS A 92 12.84 0.98 8.92
N THR A 93 12.43 1.12 7.66
CA THR A 93 13.37 1.32 6.54
C THR A 93 13.63 2.82 6.36
N GLU A 94 14.89 3.23 6.61
CA GLU A 94 15.30 4.61 6.39
C GLU A 94 15.08 5.01 4.92
N ASN A 95 14.43 6.16 4.72
CA ASN A 95 14.17 6.73 3.39
C ASN A 95 13.39 5.83 2.42
N GLY A 96 12.72 4.77 2.87
CA GLY A 96 12.00 3.84 2.01
C GLY A 96 10.99 4.52 1.06
N LYS A 97 10.33 5.58 1.54
CA LYS A 97 9.44 6.42 0.71
C LYS A 97 10.14 7.05 -0.50
N ILE A 98 11.44 7.40 -0.39
CA ILE A 98 12.21 7.96 -1.50
C ILE A 98 12.40 6.90 -2.58
N LEU A 99 12.73 5.67 -2.19
CA LEU A 99 12.89 4.55 -3.12
C LEU A 99 11.59 4.23 -3.87
N ILE A 100 10.47 4.14 -3.15
CA ILE A 100 9.14 3.93 -3.75
C ILE A 100 8.80 5.09 -4.71
N ARG A 101 9.03 6.34 -4.30
CA ARG A 101 8.81 7.53 -5.12
C ARG A 101 9.62 7.50 -6.41
N ASN A 102 10.92 7.14 -6.33
CA ASN A 102 11.78 7.04 -7.50
C ASN A 102 11.27 5.97 -8.47
N PHE A 103 10.82 4.83 -7.96
CA PHE A 103 10.23 3.78 -8.79
C PHE A 103 8.97 4.31 -9.53
N ILE A 104 8.02 4.86 -8.79
CA ILE A 104 6.73 5.31 -9.35
C ILE A 104 6.92 6.45 -10.36
N PHE A 105 7.66 7.49 -9.99
CA PHE A 105 7.72 8.72 -10.79
C PHE A 105 8.88 8.75 -11.77
N SER A 106 10.08 8.29 -11.36
CA SER A 106 11.27 8.40 -12.20
C SER A 106 11.45 7.20 -13.13
N ILE A 107 10.99 6.01 -12.74
CA ILE A 107 11.11 4.79 -13.55
C ILE A 107 9.83 4.51 -14.32
N CYS A 108 8.68 4.45 -13.63
CA CYS A 108 7.39 4.17 -14.27
C CYS A 108 6.76 5.39 -14.96
N GLY A 109 7.26 6.61 -14.72
CA GLY A 109 6.74 7.83 -15.33
C GLY A 109 5.31 8.20 -14.94
N VAL A 110 4.82 7.69 -13.80
CA VAL A 110 3.45 7.94 -13.33
C VAL A 110 3.27 9.42 -13.02
N LYS A 111 2.19 10.01 -13.49
CA LYS A 111 1.81 11.40 -13.20
C LYS A 111 0.94 11.46 -11.95
N LYS A 112 1.06 12.53 -11.17
CA LYS A 112 0.20 12.82 -10.01
C LYS A 112 -1.14 13.39 -10.50
N ASN A 113 -2.00 12.53 -11.04
CA ASN A 113 -3.30 12.90 -11.57
C ASN A 113 -4.48 12.32 -10.77
N TRP A 114 -4.21 11.79 -9.59
CA TRP A 114 -5.22 11.23 -8.69
C TRP A 114 -5.16 11.90 -7.32
N SER A 115 -6.32 12.23 -6.76
CA SER A 115 -6.45 12.67 -5.39
C SER A 115 -7.67 12.01 -4.74
N SER A 116 -7.56 11.67 -3.47
CA SER A 116 -8.67 11.08 -2.70
C SER A 116 -9.85 12.05 -2.58
N LYS A 117 -9.59 13.37 -2.55
CA LYS A 117 -10.62 14.40 -2.50
C LYS A 117 -11.45 14.40 -3.80
N ASP A 118 -10.78 14.35 -4.96
CA ASP A 118 -11.45 14.36 -6.26
C ASP A 118 -12.25 13.07 -6.48
N GLN A 119 -11.70 11.93 -6.06
CA GLN A 119 -12.43 10.66 -6.09
C GLN A 119 -13.69 10.69 -5.22
N LYS A 120 -13.61 11.25 -4.01
CA LYS A 120 -14.77 11.40 -3.15
C LYS A 120 -15.84 12.28 -3.79
N LEU A 121 -15.46 13.41 -4.38
CA LEU A 121 -16.39 14.30 -5.07
C LEU A 121 -17.04 13.62 -6.27
N LYS A 122 -16.25 12.87 -7.05
CA LYS A 122 -16.72 12.08 -8.18
C LYS A 122 -17.72 11.02 -7.72
N LEU A 123 -17.41 10.23 -6.69
CA LEU A 123 -18.32 9.22 -6.14
C LEU A 123 -19.65 9.82 -5.66
N ILE A 124 -19.61 10.97 -4.98
CA ILE A 124 -20.81 11.68 -4.55
C ILE A 124 -21.65 12.11 -5.76
N LYS A 125 -21.02 12.61 -6.81
CA LYS A 125 -21.69 12.99 -8.05
C LYS A 125 -22.30 11.77 -8.74
N ASP A 126 -21.51 10.71 -8.95
CA ASP A 126 -21.96 9.48 -9.61
C ASP A 126 -23.17 8.86 -8.87
N VAL A 127 -23.17 8.89 -7.53
CA VAL A 127 -24.32 8.45 -6.72
C VAL A 127 -25.53 9.33 -6.96
N ARG A 128 -25.39 10.65 -6.95
CA ARG A 128 -26.51 11.58 -7.22
C ARG A 128 -27.14 11.34 -8.58
N ASP A 129 -26.30 11.23 -9.60
CA ASP A 129 -26.73 11.04 -10.97
C ASP A 129 -27.47 9.70 -11.14
N LYS A 130 -26.95 8.63 -10.50
CA LYS A 130 -27.54 7.29 -10.57
C LYS A 130 -28.85 7.17 -9.78
N VAL A 131 -28.92 7.78 -8.61
CA VAL A 131 -30.09 7.70 -7.73
C VAL A 131 -31.23 8.60 -8.22
N GLY A 132 -30.91 9.78 -8.74
CA GLY A 132 -31.89 10.74 -9.21
C GLY A 132 -32.91 11.06 -8.11
N ASN A 133 -34.18 10.81 -8.37
CA ASN A 133 -35.31 11.07 -7.44
C ASN A 133 -35.67 9.86 -6.55
N ASN A 134 -35.03 8.72 -6.72
CA ASN A 134 -35.34 7.50 -5.98
C ASN A 134 -34.83 7.54 -4.53
N LYS A 135 -35.40 6.67 -3.69
CA LYS A 135 -34.92 6.39 -2.34
C LYS A 135 -33.93 5.23 -2.38
N VAL A 136 -33.00 5.22 -1.44
CA VAL A 136 -31.97 4.17 -1.31
C VAL A 136 -32.00 3.57 0.09
N ILE A 137 -31.96 2.26 0.16
CA ILE A 137 -31.79 1.51 1.41
C ILE A 137 -30.31 1.11 1.53
N CYS A 138 -29.71 1.36 2.68
CA CYS A 138 -28.34 0.95 3.02
C CYS A 138 -28.37 0.08 4.28
N ALA A 139 -28.03 -1.20 4.14
CA ALA A 139 -27.84 -2.08 5.29
C ALA A 139 -26.52 -1.77 5.99
N LEU A 140 -26.56 -1.58 7.31
CA LEU A 140 -25.39 -1.33 8.15
C LEU A 140 -25.03 -2.60 8.92
N SER A 141 -23.78 -3.01 8.81
CA SER A 141 -23.24 -4.16 9.57
C SER A 141 -22.55 -3.76 10.88
N GLY A 142 -22.43 -2.46 11.17
CA GLY A 142 -21.62 -1.95 12.28
C GLY A 142 -20.11 -1.82 11.94
N GLY A 143 -19.65 -2.36 10.82
CA GLY A 143 -18.26 -2.27 10.38
C GLY A 143 -17.91 -0.92 9.73
N VAL A 144 -16.61 -0.65 9.60
CA VAL A 144 -16.07 0.60 9.03
C VAL A 144 -16.54 0.81 7.60
N ASP A 145 -16.55 -0.23 6.78
CA ASP A 145 -16.89 -0.11 5.35
C ASP A 145 -18.34 0.32 5.15
N SER A 146 -19.29 -0.31 5.84
CA SER A 146 -20.72 0.04 5.77
C SER A 146 -20.98 1.46 6.28
N SER A 147 -20.26 1.90 7.30
CA SER A 147 -20.33 3.25 7.85
C SER A 147 -19.81 4.29 6.86
N VAL A 148 -18.70 4.02 6.17
CA VAL A 148 -18.15 4.90 5.11
C VAL A 148 -19.13 5.00 3.93
N VAL A 149 -19.72 3.88 3.50
CA VAL A 149 -20.75 3.86 2.44
C VAL A 149 -21.95 4.71 2.84
N ALA A 150 -22.49 4.53 4.04
CA ALA A 150 -23.62 5.30 4.53
C ALA A 150 -23.30 6.81 4.60
N GLN A 151 -22.11 7.19 5.04
CA GLN A 151 -21.66 8.59 5.07
C GLN A 151 -21.54 9.20 3.67
N LEU A 152 -21.04 8.46 2.69
CA LEU A 152 -20.95 8.90 1.29
C LEU A 152 -22.35 9.07 0.69
N LEU A 153 -23.24 8.09 0.89
CA LEU A 153 -24.62 8.13 0.46
C LEU A 153 -25.36 9.32 1.09
N ASN A 154 -25.21 9.52 2.41
CA ASN A 154 -25.83 10.66 3.09
C ASN A 154 -25.38 12.00 2.51
N LYS A 155 -24.08 12.18 2.23
CA LYS A 155 -23.56 13.38 1.56
C LYS A 155 -24.05 13.54 0.12
N ALA A 156 -24.34 12.44 -0.56
CA ALA A 156 -24.84 12.46 -1.93
C ALA A 156 -26.33 12.78 -2.01
N ILE A 157 -27.16 12.09 -1.24
CA ILE A 157 -28.62 12.06 -1.43
C ILE A 157 -29.45 12.48 -0.19
N GLY A 158 -28.79 12.67 0.97
CA GLY A 158 -29.42 13.18 2.19
C GLY A 158 -30.68 12.38 2.61
N LYS A 159 -31.82 13.05 2.72
CA LYS A 159 -33.07 12.47 3.18
C LYS A 159 -33.64 11.31 2.33
N LYS A 160 -33.09 11.06 1.15
CA LYS A 160 -33.47 9.91 0.31
C LYS A 160 -32.79 8.61 0.77
N LEU A 161 -31.82 8.67 1.71
CA LEU A 161 -31.16 7.52 2.28
C LEU A 161 -31.92 6.99 3.50
N HIS A 162 -32.22 5.70 3.49
CA HIS A 162 -32.77 4.94 4.61
C HIS A 162 -31.74 3.90 5.04
N CYS A 163 -31.17 4.07 6.23
CA CYS A 163 -30.21 3.10 6.80
C CYS A 163 -30.98 2.09 7.67
N ILE A 164 -30.69 0.80 7.45
CA ILE A 164 -31.24 -0.30 8.24
C ILE A 164 -30.08 -0.97 8.96
N PHE A 165 -30.15 -1.00 10.27
CA PHE A 165 -29.21 -1.72 11.12
C PHE A 165 -29.93 -2.87 11.81
N VAL A 166 -29.40 -4.10 11.67
CA VAL A 166 -29.94 -5.28 12.31
C VAL A 166 -28.99 -5.72 13.42
N ASN A 167 -29.42 -5.53 14.67
CA ASN A 167 -28.70 -6.06 15.81
C ASN A 167 -29.02 -7.55 15.96
N THR A 168 -28.06 -8.40 15.58
CA THR A 168 -28.20 -9.87 15.67
C THR A 168 -27.74 -10.42 17.02
N GLY A 169 -27.32 -9.57 17.95
CA GLY A 169 -26.70 -9.99 19.22
C GLY A 169 -25.24 -10.49 19.10
N LEU A 170 -24.67 -10.47 17.90
CA LEU A 170 -23.29 -10.92 17.63
C LEU A 170 -22.30 -9.75 17.47
N LEU A 171 -22.72 -8.55 17.83
CA LEU A 171 -21.88 -7.35 17.81
C LEU A 171 -20.85 -7.37 18.94
N ARG A 172 -19.73 -6.68 18.72
CA ARG A 172 -18.80 -6.40 19.81
C ARG A 172 -19.46 -5.49 20.84
N MET A 173 -19.03 -5.60 22.08
CA MET A 173 -19.55 -4.80 23.17
C MET A 173 -19.55 -3.31 22.82
N ASN A 174 -20.71 -2.66 22.89
CA ASN A 174 -20.96 -1.25 22.57
C ASN A 174 -20.82 -0.84 21.08
N GLU A 175 -20.74 -1.76 20.11
CA GLU A 175 -20.71 -1.42 18.68
C GLU A 175 -22.04 -0.80 18.18
N GLU A 176 -23.13 -1.04 18.85
CA GLU A 176 -24.43 -0.45 18.54
C GLU A 176 -24.50 1.07 18.83
N ILE A 177 -23.74 1.54 19.83
CA ILE A 177 -23.75 2.94 20.28
C ILE A 177 -23.15 3.88 19.21
N PRO A 178 -21.94 3.63 18.62
CA PRO A 178 -21.40 4.47 17.57
C PRO A 178 -22.26 4.52 16.31
N VAL A 179 -22.98 3.46 15.98
CA VAL A 179 -23.85 3.40 14.79
C VAL A 179 -25.07 4.30 14.95
N SER A 180 -25.61 4.42 16.15
CA SER A 180 -26.73 5.31 16.46
C SER A 180 -26.32 6.78 16.63
N TYR A 181 -25.06 7.06 16.98
CA TYR A 181 -24.52 8.42 17.20
C TYR A 181 -23.74 9.02 16.03
N THR A 182 -23.36 8.25 15.01
CA THR A 182 -22.80 8.84 13.80
C THR A 182 -23.91 9.67 13.14
N HIS A 183 -23.79 10.98 13.12
CA HIS A 183 -24.66 12.03 12.56
C HIS A 183 -25.38 11.72 11.21
N LEU A 184 -25.85 10.52 11.07
CA LEU A 184 -26.94 10.18 10.21
C LEU A 184 -28.16 10.68 10.97
N THR A 185 -28.67 11.86 10.62
CA THR A 185 -30.02 12.25 11.00
C THR A 185 -30.94 11.22 10.40
N LEU A 186 -31.09 10.11 11.11
CA LEU A 186 -32.16 9.15 10.82
C LEU A 186 -33.46 9.89 11.11
N PRO A 187 -34.45 9.85 10.22
CA PRO A 187 -35.76 10.29 10.58
C PRO A 187 -36.19 9.48 11.81
N THR A 188 -36.49 10.22 12.86
CA THR A 188 -37.02 9.75 14.13
C THR A 188 -38.04 8.66 13.96
N ARG A 189 -37.99 7.70 14.87
CA ARG A 189 -38.98 6.70 15.19
C ARG A 189 -40.39 7.21 14.96
N SER A 190 -41.18 6.50 14.18
CA SER A 190 -42.60 6.31 14.42
C SER A 190 -42.78 5.09 15.29
#